data_67a6c5ebb22d966aadd5f9341826191c
#
_entry.id   67a6c5ebb22d966aadd5f9341826191c
#
_cell.length_a   1.000
_cell.length_b   1.000
_cell.length_c   1.000
_cell.angle_alpha   90.00
_cell.angle_beta   90.00
_cell.angle_gamma   90.00
#
_symmetry.space_group_name_H-M   'P 1'
#
loop_
_entity.id
_entity.type
_entity.pdbx_description
1 polymer ?
#
loop_
_entity_poly.entity_id
_entity_poly.type
_entity_poly.pdbx_seq_one_letter_code
_entity_poly.pdbx_strand_id
1 'polypeptide(L)'
;MSRYRLCDHSFPAHHTVEDILSDAYAYTRTSRRPFAKKMSGALRDGGWRLASQTTVLFRITVLATLLVIAGFGYLLYQNDRRLAESIEQESRKIEAVAVMLAQTREDALTPDDLSSLRDAFKNQLVTTEQRLGTLEQQAGAPTRVIAASTRSVAFLQGAYGLRHVESGKILRHVVGPDGENLKTPFGQPWIEPDGTGEPAEFQFTGTGFLIAGAPLMATNRHVALPWTSGDREKALRDAGLEPEMLRLLAYLPDQTEPIEARLIRFSDAADLAILEVEPSRVQELGISLADTKSRVGEELYLLGYPTGLKALIAQAGPGFLEGLEADGTLNFWSIASRLSTQSKIHPLASRGIVARTSESAIVYDAETTTGGSGGPVLNRRGKVVAINAAILPEFGGSNIGVPVSHLRALLEEVESQ
;
A
#
# COMPACT_ATOMS: atom_id res chain seq x y z
N MET A 1 -27.38 -4.79 -38.64
CA MET A 1 -27.07 -3.62 -37.80
C MET A 1 -27.51 -3.92 -36.36
N SER A 2 -26.73 -4.67 -35.62
CA SER A 2 -27.00 -5.00 -34.22
C SER A 2 -26.33 -3.94 -33.36
N ARG A 3 -27.13 -3.04 -32.78
CA ARG A 3 -26.65 -2.03 -31.81
C ARG A 3 -26.44 -2.73 -30.49
N TYR A 4 -25.19 -2.93 -30.08
CA TYR A 4 -24.87 -3.44 -28.77
C TYR A 4 -25.27 -2.43 -27.69
N ARG A 5 -26.44 -2.64 -27.06
CA ARG A 5 -26.78 -2.03 -25.77
C ARG A 5 -26.04 -2.80 -24.70
N LEU A 6 -24.93 -2.29 -24.23
CA LEU A 6 -24.41 -2.66 -22.93
C LEU A 6 -25.39 -2.15 -21.88
N CYS A 7 -26.27 -3.04 -21.42
CA CYS A 7 -27.25 -2.73 -20.38
C CYS A 7 -26.54 -2.44 -19.05
N ASP A 8 -27.00 -1.40 -18.46
CA ASP A 8 -26.98 -0.87 -17.12
C ASP A 8 -26.63 -1.89 -16.00
N HIS A 9 -25.32 -2.19 -15.86
CA HIS A 9 -24.75 -2.64 -14.59
C HIS A 9 -23.43 -1.87 -14.44
N SER A 10 -23.47 -0.93 -13.53
CA SER A 10 -22.44 -0.01 -13.06
C SER A 10 -21.00 -0.48 -13.32
N PHE A 11 -20.47 -0.16 -14.50
CA PHE A 11 -19.04 -0.02 -14.67
C PHE A 11 -18.61 1.13 -13.75
N PRO A 12 -17.57 0.97 -12.93
CA PRO A 12 -17.00 2.12 -12.27
C PRO A 12 -16.64 3.13 -13.38
N ALA A 13 -17.19 4.33 -13.27
CA ALA A 13 -17.04 5.40 -14.24
C ALA A 13 -15.56 5.51 -14.64
N HIS A 14 -15.30 5.52 -15.95
CA HIS A 14 -14.00 5.90 -16.47
C HIS A 14 -13.68 7.29 -15.94
N HIS A 15 -12.77 7.38 -14.98
CA HIS A 15 -12.25 8.66 -14.54
C HIS A 15 -11.48 9.26 -15.71
N THR A 16 -12.00 10.33 -16.27
CA THR A 16 -11.26 11.15 -17.24
C THR A 16 -10.08 11.80 -16.52
N VAL A 17 -9.10 12.29 -17.27
CA VAL A 17 -8.00 13.07 -16.69
C VAL A 17 -8.54 14.27 -15.91
N GLU A 18 -9.66 14.87 -16.36
CA GLU A 18 -10.35 15.97 -15.66
C GLU A 18 -10.90 15.52 -14.30
N ASP A 19 -11.46 14.30 -14.19
CA ASP A 19 -11.90 13.73 -12.91
C ASP A 19 -10.73 13.50 -11.96
N ILE A 20 -9.60 13.00 -12.48
CA ILE A 20 -8.37 12.81 -11.71
C ILE A 20 -7.82 14.14 -11.19
N LEU A 21 -7.79 15.16 -12.04
CA LEU A 21 -7.31 16.50 -11.68
C LEU A 21 -8.27 17.20 -10.72
N SER A 22 -9.57 17.11 -10.96
CA SER A 22 -10.61 17.68 -10.11
C SER A 22 -10.57 17.13 -8.69
N ASP A 23 -10.46 15.82 -8.54
CA ASP A 23 -10.34 15.16 -7.23
C ASP A 23 -9.00 15.49 -6.53
N ALA A 24 -7.90 15.55 -7.27
CA ALA A 24 -6.59 15.96 -6.74
C ALA A 24 -6.60 17.42 -6.27
N TYR A 25 -7.28 18.31 -7.01
CA TYR A 25 -7.46 19.71 -6.62
C TYR A 25 -8.35 19.87 -5.38
N ALA A 26 -9.39 19.07 -5.27
CA ALA A 26 -10.25 19.03 -4.09
C ALA A 26 -9.48 18.55 -2.84
N TYR A 27 -8.65 17.53 -2.99
CA TYR A 27 -7.82 16.98 -1.90
C TYR A 27 -6.79 17.99 -1.40
N THR A 28 -6.10 18.73 -2.28
CA THR A 28 -5.12 19.74 -1.89
C THR A 28 -5.76 21.00 -1.27
N ARG A 29 -7.00 21.33 -1.67
CA ARG A 29 -7.73 22.51 -1.16
C ARG A 29 -8.37 22.29 0.21
N THR A 30 -8.78 21.06 0.52
CA THR A 30 -9.37 20.72 1.84
C THR A 30 -8.33 20.69 2.95
N SER A 31 -7.05 20.41 2.66
CA SER A 31 -5.98 20.40 3.66
C SER A 31 -5.48 21.79 4.10
N ARG A 32 -5.91 22.87 3.42
CA ARG A 32 -5.46 24.26 3.69
C ARG A 32 -6.53 25.21 4.23
N ARG A 33 -7.66 24.73 4.70
CA ARG A 33 -8.61 25.65 5.37
C ARG A 33 -8.21 25.87 6.82
N PRO A 34 -7.81 27.09 7.23
CA PRO A 34 -7.64 27.42 8.63
C PRO A 34 -9.02 27.38 9.30
N PHE A 35 -9.08 26.71 10.43
CA PHE A 35 -10.27 26.48 11.27
C PHE A 35 -10.77 27.78 11.97
N ALA A 36 -10.59 28.94 11.37
CA ALA A 36 -10.93 30.24 11.95
C ALA A 36 -11.58 31.14 10.90
N LYS A 37 -12.88 30.94 10.60
CA LYS A 37 -13.82 32.03 10.25
C LYS A 37 -15.19 31.49 9.83
N LYS A 38 -15.99 30.98 10.77
CA LYS A 38 -17.45 30.92 10.66
C LYS A 38 -18.13 30.69 12.01
N MET A 39 -17.84 31.54 12.97
CA MET A 39 -18.65 31.65 14.20
C MET A 39 -18.99 33.11 14.49
N SER A 40 -19.55 33.82 13.53
CA SER A 40 -20.16 35.13 13.81
C SER A 40 -21.27 35.39 12.79
N GLY A 41 -22.42 34.75 12.95
CA GLY A 41 -23.53 35.06 12.05
C GLY A 41 -24.81 34.23 12.21
N ALA A 42 -25.01 33.55 13.32
CA ALA A 42 -26.27 32.82 13.54
C ALA A 42 -26.66 32.84 15.03
N LEU A 43 -26.65 34.02 15.62
CA LEU A 43 -27.22 34.27 16.93
C LEU A 43 -28.22 35.43 16.79
N ARG A 44 -29.38 35.12 16.20
CA ARG A 44 -30.63 35.83 16.51
C ARG A 44 -31.82 35.05 15.93
N ASP A 45 -32.72 34.74 16.82
CA ASP A 45 -34.10 34.32 16.61
C ASP A 45 -34.37 32.83 16.35
N GLY A 46 -34.86 32.17 17.37
CA GLY A 46 -35.76 31.03 17.29
C GLY A 46 -35.20 29.70 17.77
N GLY A 47 -35.42 29.31 19.00
CA GLY A 47 -35.39 27.89 19.34
C GLY A 47 -34.75 27.46 20.63
N TRP A 48 -35.21 27.93 21.75
CA TRP A 48 -34.78 27.51 23.11
C TRP A 48 -35.03 26.01 23.44
N ARG A 49 -35.51 25.21 22.52
CA ARG A 49 -35.82 23.80 22.78
C ARG A 49 -34.87 22.78 22.10
N LEU A 50 -34.05 23.16 21.12
CA LEU A 50 -33.06 22.28 20.51
C LEU A 50 -31.66 22.41 21.14
N ALA A 51 -31.40 23.51 21.85
CA ALA A 51 -30.11 23.80 22.45
C ALA A 51 -29.79 22.93 23.70
N SER A 52 -30.78 22.28 24.32
CA SER A 52 -30.55 21.45 25.49
C SER A 52 -29.97 20.06 25.19
N GLN A 53 -30.37 19.46 24.08
CA GLN A 53 -29.87 18.13 23.70
C GLN A 53 -28.47 18.17 23.08
N THR A 54 -28.16 19.19 22.28
CA THR A 54 -26.81 19.36 21.71
C THR A 54 -25.77 19.69 22.77
N THR A 55 -26.16 20.45 23.82
CA THR A 55 -25.27 20.74 24.97
C THR A 55 -25.01 19.48 25.80
N VAL A 56 -25.96 18.61 25.97
CA VAL A 56 -25.78 17.35 26.73
C VAL A 56 -24.89 16.38 25.95
N LEU A 57 -25.13 16.17 24.66
CA LEU A 57 -24.28 15.36 23.80
C LEU A 57 -22.84 15.91 23.74
N PHE A 58 -22.68 17.21 23.55
CA PHE A 58 -21.36 17.87 23.57
C PHE A 58 -20.65 17.64 24.91
N ARG A 59 -21.33 17.79 26.05
CA ARG A 59 -20.74 17.55 27.38
C ARG A 59 -20.35 16.08 27.56
N ILE A 60 -21.17 15.13 27.08
CA ILE A 60 -20.86 13.70 27.11
C ILE A 60 -19.62 13.40 26.24
N THR A 61 -19.55 13.97 25.05
CA THR A 61 -18.39 13.78 24.14
C THR A 61 -17.11 14.36 24.76
N VAL A 62 -17.17 15.55 25.33
CA VAL A 62 -16.02 16.17 26.01
C VAL A 62 -15.60 15.33 27.23
N LEU A 63 -16.58 14.84 28.02
CA LEU A 63 -16.29 14.00 29.19
C LEU A 63 -15.66 12.65 28.75
N ALA A 64 -16.18 12.04 27.70
CA ALA A 64 -15.61 10.80 27.13
C ALA A 64 -14.19 11.01 26.62
N THR A 65 -13.93 12.13 25.93
CA THR A 65 -12.59 12.48 25.44
C THR A 65 -11.62 12.70 26.60
N LEU A 66 -12.08 13.40 27.66
CA LEU A 66 -11.26 13.60 28.87
C LEU A 66 -10.96 12.28 29.59
N LEU A 67 -11.92 11.36 29.64
CA LEU A 67 -11.71 10.03 30.22
C LEU A 67 -10.71 9.20 29.41
N VAL A 68 -10.75 9.27 28.05
CA VAL A 68 -9.77 8.62 27.19
C VAL A 68 -8.38 9.21 27.40
N ILE A 69 -8.25 10.53 27.46
CA ILE A 69 -6.97 11.22 27.73
C ILE A 69 -6.44 10.85 29.12
N ALA A 70 -7.31 10.83 30.12
CA ALA A 70 -6.94 10.42 31.48
C ALA A 70 -6.53 8.93 31.54
N GLY A 71 -7.23 8.06 30.83
CA GLY A 71 -6.89 6.64 30.71
C GLY A 71 -5.54 6.43 30.02
N PHE A 72 -5.28 7.16 28.94
CA PHE A 72 -4.00 7.12 28.23
C PHE A 72 -2.86 7.69 29.09
N GLY A 73 -3.11 8.81 29.78
CA GLY A 73 -2.16 9.37 30.77
C GLY A 73 -1.86 8.40 31.90
N TYR A 74 -2.87 7.67 32.37
CA TYR A 74 -2.69 6.65 33.40
C TYR A 74 -1.87 5.44 32.89
N LEU A 75 -2.07 5.03 31.64
CA LEU A 75 -1.26 3.96 31.03
C LEU A 75 0.20 4.39 30.86
N LEU A 76 0.45 5.62 30.40
CA LEU A 76 1.80 6.17 30.32
C LEU A 76 2.44 6.25 31.72
N TYR A 77 1.72 6.76 32.73
CA TYR A 77 2.19 6.79 34.09
C TYR A 77 2.49 5.40 34.68
N GLN A 78 1.66 4.39 34.35
CA GLN A 78 1.92 3.00 34.76
C GLN A 78 3.18 2.44 34.08
N ASN A 79 3.38 2.78 32.80
CA ASN A 79 4.56 2.33 32.07
C ASN A 79 5.85 2.98 32.61
N ASP A 80 5.81 4.30 32.86
CA ASP A 80 6.93 5.01 33.46
C ASP A 80 7.22 4.49 34.88
N ARG A 81 6.17 4.19 35.65
CA ARG A 81 6.32 3.63 37.00
C ARG A 81 6.95 2.25 36.99
N ARG A 82 6.56 1.37 36.02
CA ARG A 82 7.20 0.06 35.86
C ARG A 82 8.67 0.19 35.46
N LEU A 83 8.99 1.14 34.61
CA LEU A 83 10.36 1.42 34.19
C LEU A 83 11.18 1.94 35.38
N ALA A 84 10.62 2.89 36.16
CA ALA A 84 11.23 3.41 37.35
C ALA A 84 11.43 2.32 38.45
N GLU A 85 10.44 1.44 38.64
CA GLU A 85 10.53 0.31 39.58
C GLU A 85 11.61 -0.71 39.11
N SER A 86 11.77 -0.92 37.84
CA SER A 86 12.82 -1.81 37.29
C SER A 86 14.22 -1.20 37.45
N ILE A 87 14.36 0.12 37.25
CA ILE A 87 15.61 0.85 37.45
C ILE A 87 15.97 0.86 38.93
N GLU A 88 14.99 1.08 39.81
CA GLU A 88 15.19 1.07 41.27
C GLU A 88 15.55 -0.35 41.76
N GLN A 89 14.95 -1.36 41.19
CA GLN A 89 15.29 -2.78 41.50
C GLN A 89 16.71 -3.13 41.07
N GLU A 90 17.18 -2.64 39.90
CA GLU A 90 18.56 -2.79 39.47
C GLU A 90 19.52 -1.96 40.31
N SER A 91 19.14 -0.73 40.68
CA SER A 91 19.92 0.11 41.62
C SER A 91 20.09 -0.53 43.00
N ARG A 92 19.01 -1.13 43.54
CA ARG A 92 19.09 -1.87 44.81
C ARG A 92 19.98 -3.13 44.72
N LYS A 93 20.03 -3.80 43.56
CA LYS A 93 20.97 -4.90 43.35
C LYS A 93 22.41 -4.43 43.33
N ILE A 94 22.68 -3.27 42.68
CA ILE A 94 24.00 -2.66 42.65
C ILE A 94 24.40 -2.20 44.07
N GLU A 95 23.46 -1.62 44.82
CA GLU A 95 23.69 -1.20 46.19
C GLU A 95 23.91 -2.38 47.15
N ALA A 96 23.16 -3.49 46.97
CA ALA A 96 23.39 -4.74 47.72
C ALA A 96 24.78 -5.34 47.40
N VAL A 97 25.22 -5.28 46.14
CA VAL A 97 26.58 -5.68 45.78
C VAL A 97 27.61 -4.74 46.34
N ALA A 98 27.36 -3.44 46.38
CA ALA A 98 28.26 -2.45 46.98
C ALA A 98 28.36 -2.61 48.49
N VAL A 99 27.22 -2.89 49.18
CA VAL A 99 27.19 -3.21 50.65
C VAL A 99 27.89 -4.54 50.89
N MET A 100 27.71 -5.56 50.10
CA MET A 100 28.43 -6.86 50.19
C MET A 100 29.94 -6.63 50.02
N LEU A 101 30.36 -5.82 49.06
CA LEU A 101 31.75 -5.37 48.88
C LEU A 101 32.29 -4.57 50.02
N ALA A 102 31.47 -3.72 50.68
CA ALA A 102 31.87 -2.95 51.86
C ALA A 102 31.99 -3.82 53.12
N GLN A 103 31.12 -4.83 53.30
CA GLN A 103 31.18 -5.75 54.42
C GLN A 103 32.33 -6.80 54.25
N THR A 104 32.73 -7.13 53.03
CA THR A 104 33.86 -8.03 52.73
C THR A 104 35.23 -7.33 52.96
N ARG A 105 35.23 -6.07 53.32
CA ARG A 105 36.47 -5.32 53.59
C ARG A 105 37.20 -5.75 54.88
N GLU A 106 36.56 -6.54 55.72
CA GLU A 106 37.18 -7.14 56.90
C GLU A 106 37.80 -8.55 56.65
N ASP A 107 37.33 -9.28 55.60
CA ASP A 107 37.96 -10.50 55.14
C ASP A 107 38.67 -10.21 53.82
N ALA A 108 39.98 -10.33 53.78
CA ALA A 108 40.81 -10.02 52.62
C ALA A 108 40.30 -10.79 51.38
N LEU A 109 39.70 -10.03 50.41
CA LEU A 109 39.34 -10.55 49.06
C LEU A 109 40.54 -11.25 48.45
N THR A 110 40.42 -12.53 48.16
CA THR A 110 41.46 -13.23 47.45
C THR A 110 41.57 -12.76 45.99
N PRO A 111 42.74 -12.85 45.37
CA PRO A 111 42.86 -12.55 43.92
C PRO A 111 41.85 -13.30 43.04
N ASP A 112 41.43 -14.47 43.45
CA ASP A 112 40.45 -15.34 42.75
C ASP A 112 39.02 -14.75 42.86
N ASP A 113 38.66 -14.15 44.00
CA ASP A 113 37.35 -13.52 44.20
C ASP A 113 37.23 -12.25 43.33
N LEU A 114 38.30 -11.48 43.19
CA LEU A 114 38.37 -10.33 42.34
C LEU A 114 38.30 -10.67 40.85
N SER A 115 38.94 -11.82 40.46
CA SER A 115 38.89 -12.29 39.08
C SER A 115 37.50 -12.77 38.69
N SER A 116 36.85 -13.56 39.57
CA SER A 116 35.48 -14.05 39.36
C SER A 116 34.43 -12.95 39.31
N LEU A 117 34.56 -11.90 40.15
CA LEU A 117 33.73 -10.72 40.12
C LEU A 117 33.92 -9.91 38.82
N ARG A 118 35.17 -9.72 38.39
CA ARG A 118 35.50 -9.07 37.13
C ARG A 118 34.91 -9.80 35.93
N ASP A 119 35.00 -11.13 35.90
CA ASP A 119 34.45 -11.96 34.82
C ASP A 119 32.92 -11.95 34.83
N ALA A 120 32.29 -11.95 35.99
CA ALA A 120 30.85 -11.80 36.14
C ALA A 120 30.37 -10.44 35.60
N PHE A 121 31.05 -9.33 35.95
CA PHE A 121 30.74 -8.00 35.42
C PHE A 121 30.95 -7.90 33.89
N LYS A 122 32.02 -8.48 33.39
CA LYS A 122 32.30 -8.49 31.93
C LYS A 122 31.21 -9.26 31.17
N ASN A 123 30.79 -10.41 31.67
CA ASN A 123 29.72 -11.21 31.07
C ASN A 123 28.36 -10.47 31.12
N GLN A 124 28.06 -9.78 32.23
CA GLN A 124 26.86 -8.96 32.37
C GLN A 124 26.86 -7.80 31.39
N LEU A 125 28.00 -7.12 31.23
CA LEU A 125 28.17 -6.01 30.27
C LEU A 125 27.93 -6.49 28.85
N VAL A 126 28.60 -7.57 28.43
CA VAL A 126 28.43 -8.19 27.09
C VAL A 126 26.96 -8.57 26.85
N THR A 127 26.30 -9.16 27.84
CA THR A 127 24.89 -9.55 27.73
C THR A 127 23.98 -8.32 27.59
N THR A 128 24.27 -7.24 28.32
CA THR A 128 23.52 -5.99 28.27
C THR A 128 23.73 -5.28 26.92
N GLU A 129 24.95 -5.20 26.43
CA GLU A 129 25.26 -4.66 25.11
C GLU A 129 24.56 -5.44 23.98
N GLN A 130 24.57 -6.77 24.06
CA GLN A 130 23.84 -7.61 23.10
C GLN A 130 22.32 -7.35 23.13
N ARG A 131 21.73 -7.21 24.31
CA ARG A 131 20.31 -6.88 24.46
C ARG A 131 19.98 -5.50 23.91
N LEU A 132 20.81 -4.48 24.21
CA LEU A 132 20.67 -3.13 23.68
C LEU A 132 20.77 -3.15 22.14
N GLY A 133 21.78 -3.78 21.59
CA GLY A 133 21.92 -3.92 20.14
C GLY A 133 20.73 -4.61 19.48
N THR A 134 20.15 -5.63 20.14
CA THR A 134 18.92 -6.28 19.65
C THR A 134 17.71 -5.35 19.70
N LEU A 135 17.54 -4.57 20.76
CA LEU A 135 16.45 -3.60 20.90
C LEU A 135 16.59 -2.46 19.89
N GLU A 136 17.77 -1.93 19.69
CA GLU A 136 18.06 -0.91 18.66
C GLU A 136 17.78 -1.45 17.25
N GLN A 137 18.18 -2.69 16.96
CA GLN A 137 17.86 -3.34 15.71
C GLN A 137 16.35 -3.53 15.52
N GLN A 138 15.62 -3.85 16.58
CA GLN A 138 14.17 -3.98 16.53
C GLN A 138 13.47 -2.63 16.35
N ALA A 139 13.91 -1.59 17.04
CA ALA A 139 13.36 -0.24 16.93
C ALA A 139 13.57 0.37 15.52
N GLY A 140 14.71 0.10 14.88
CA GLY A 140 15.01 0.57 13.53
C GLY A 140 14.50 -0.33 12.39
N ALA A 141 13.86 -1.47 12.69
CA ALA A 141 13.41 -2.42 11.67
C ALA A 141 12.43 -1.80 10.64
N PRO A 142 11.40 -1.03 11.02
CA PRO A 142 10.48 -0.44 10.05
C PRO A 142 11.20 0.39 8.98
N THR A 143 12.03 1.32 9.41
CA THR A 143 12.76 2.23 8.51
C THR A 143 13.67 1.46 7.56
N ARG A 144 14.42 0.48 8.08
CA ARG A 144 15.33 -0.33 7.24
C ARG A 144 14.58 -1.19 6.23
N VAL A 145 13.50 -1.88 6.67
CA VAL A 145 12.70 -2.74 5.80
C VAL A 145 12.06 -1.94 4.68
N ILE A 146 11.42 -0.82 5.02
CA ILE A 146 10.77 0.04 4.04
C ILE A 146 11.81 0.59 3.05
N ALA A 147 12.91 1.17 3.53
CA ALA A 147 13.95 1.75 2.68
C ALA A 147 14.58 0.71 1.73
N ALA A 148 14.88 -0.50 2.23
CA ALA A 148 15.46 -1.57 1.42
C ALA A 148 14.51 -2.10 0.35
N SER A 149 13.20 -2.13 0.64
CA SER A 149 12.20 -2.75 -0.25
C SER A 149 11.59 -1.76 -1.25
N THR A 150 11.57 -0.46 -0.93
CA THR A 150 10.94 0.60 -1.74
C THR A 150 11.34 0.53 -3.21
N ARG A 151 12.63 0.40 -3.52
CA ARG A 151 13.14 0.41 -4.91
C ARG A 151 12.69 -0.78 -5.75
N SER A 152 12.18 -1.83 -5.11
CA SER A 152 11.72 -3.06 -5.77
C SER A 152 10.19 -3.12 -5.91
N VAL A 153 9.46 -2.07 -5.49
CA VAL A 153 7.99 -1.99 -5.61
C VAL A 153 7.63 -1.05 -6.75
N ALA A 154 6.92 -1.57 -7.74
CA ALA A 154 6.56 -0.85 -8.95
C ALA A 154 5.12 -0.33 -8.92
N PHE A 155 4.92 0.88 -9.44
CA PHE A 155 3.62 1.34 -9.90
C PHE A 155 3.34 0.70 -11.26
N LEU A 156 2.26 -0.05 -11.34
CA LEU A 156 1.79 -0.66 -12.58
C LEU A 156 0.73 0.23 -13.22
N GLN A 157 0.93 0.50 -14.51
CA GLN A 157 0.00 1.26 -15.34
C GLN A 157 -0.25 0.46 -16.61
N GLY A 158 -1.51 0.17 -16.89
CA GLY A 158 -1.86 -0.63 -18.05
C GLY A 158 -3.13 -0.17 -18.73
N ALA A 159 -3.33 -0.66 -19.94
CA ALA A 159 -4.56 -0.56 -20.68
C ALA A 159 -4.82 -1.84 -21.48
N TYR A 160 -6.07 -2.24 -21.55
CA TYR A 160 -6.52 -3.30 -22.43
C TYR A 160 -7.57 -2.78 -23.39
N GLY A 161 -7.66 -3.41 -24.54
CA GLY A 161 -8.71 -3.19 -25.54
C GLY A 161 -9.66 -4.36 -25.62
N LEU A 162 -10.69 -4.24 -26.43
CA LEU A 162 -11.65 -5.29 -26.70
C LEU A 162 -11.60 -5.64 -28.19
N ARG A 163 -11.42 -6.91 -28.49
CA ARG A 163 -11.44 -7.46 -29.85
C ARG A 163 -12.83 -8.03 -30.13
N HIS A 164 -13.42 -7.66 -31.24
CA HIS A 164 -14.67 -8.27 -31.69
C HIS A 164 -14.38 -9.65 -32.33
N VAL A 165 -14.94 -10.72 -31.76
CA VAL A 165 -14.60 -12.10 -32.08
C VAL A 165 -14.85 -12.42 -33.54
N GLU A 166 -16.02 -12.02 -34.12
CA GLU A 166 -16.38 -12.36 -35.51
C GLU A 166 -15.49 -11.67 -36.54
N SER A 167 -15.13 -10.39 -36.32
CA SER A 167 -14.33 -9.62 -37.28
C SER A 167 -12.82 -9.68 -37.00
N GLY A 168 -12.41 -10.15 -35.83
CA GLY A 168 -11.01 -10.11 -35.36
C GLY A 168 -10.44 -8.72 -35.15
N LYS A 169 -11.27 -7.65 -35.28
CA LYS A 169 -10.84 -6.27 -35.16
C LYS A 169 -10.94 -5.79 -33.71
N ILE A 170 -9.94 -5.00 -33.29
CA ILE A 170 -10.02 -4.29 -32.01
C ILE A 170 -11.02 -3.14 -32.10
N LEU A 171 -11.81 -2.92 -31.04
CA LEU A 171 -12.74 -1.79 -31.01
C LEU A 171 -11.97 -0.47 -30.97
N ARG A 172 -12.40 0.48 -31.80
CA ARG A 172 -11.80 1.80 -31.94
C ARG A 172 -12.86 2.86 -31.75
N HIS A 173 -12.42 4.05 -31.36
CA HIS A 173 -13.31 5.20 -31.29
C HIS A 173 -13.87 5.54 -32.67
N VAL A 174 -15.13 5.92 -32.72
CA VAL A 174 -15.76 6.51 -33.91
C VAL A 174 -15.48 8.00 -33.89
N VAL A 175 -14.83 8.50 -34.94
CA VAL A 175 -14.46 9.91 -35.06
C VAL A 175 -15.49 10.63 -35.93
N GLY A 176 -15.91 11.82 -35.50
CA GLY A 176 -16.80 12.70 -36.25
C GLY A 176 -16.08 13.45 -37.38
N PRO A 177 -16.83 14.20 -38.20
CA PRO A 177 -16.25 15.00 -39.27
C PRO A 177 -15.32 16.13 -38.78
N ASP A 178 -15.42 16.48 -37.50
CA ASP A 178 -14.60 17.50 -36.83
C ASP A 178 -13.29 16.91 -36.26
N GLY A 179 -13.07 15.59 -36.39
CA GLY A 179 -11.91 14.89 -35.86
C GLY A 179 -12.04 14.49 -34.39
N GLU A 180 -13.14 14.78 -33.72
CA GLU A 180 -13.38 14.47 -32.33
C GLU A 180 -14.02 13.09 -32.16
N ASN A 181 -13.72 12.43 -31.04
CA ASN A 181 -14.32 11.15 -30.68
C ASN A 181 -15.81 11.32 -30.37
N LEU A 182 -16.67 10.63 -31.11
CA LEU A 182 -18.11 10.67 -30.91
C LEU A 182 -18.49 10.00 -29.59
N LYS A 183 -19.58 10.49 -29.00
CA LYS A 183 -20.21 9.93 -27.81
C LYS A 183 -21.60 9.42 -28.15
N THR A 184 -22.03 8.37 -27.45
CA THR A 184 -23.41 7.88 -27.51
C THR A 184 -24.36 8.94 -26.91
N PRO A 185 -25.68 8.85 -27.11
CA PRO A 185 -26.68 9.73 -26.48
C PRO A 185 -26.62 9.75 -24.95
N PHE A 186 -25.97 8.76 -24.33
CA PHE A 186 -25.77 8.65 -22.89
C PHE A 186 -24.40 9.19 -22.42
N GLY A 187 -23.65 9.86 -23.30
CA GLY A 187 -22.34 10.45 -22.98
C GLY A 187 -21.17 9.45 -22.94
N GLN A 188 -21.41 8.15 -23.22
CA GLN A 188 -20.36 7.14 -23.27
C GLN A 188 -19.58 7.24 -24.60
N PRO A 189 -18.27 6.90 -24.63
CA PRO A 189 -17.53 6.81 -25.87
C PRO A 189 -18.23 5.88 -26.88
N TRP A 190 -18.31 6.32 -28.13
CA TRP A 190 -18.82 5.49 -29.21
C TRP A 190 -17.65 4.68 -29.78
N ILE A 191 -17.69 3.37 -29.57
CA ILE A 191 -16.64 2.43 -30.00
C ILE A 191 -17.23 1.33 -30.89
N GLU A 192 -16.55 1.04 -31.98
CA GLU A 192 -16.96 0.02 -32.96
C GLU A 192 -15.73 -0.68 -33.58
N PRO A 193 -15.89 -1.90 -34.15
CA PRO A 193 -14.80 -2.60 -34.85
C PRO A 193 -14.27 -1.83 -36.06
N ASP A 194 -15.12 -1.05 -36.73
CA ASP A 194 -14.80 -0.23 -37.90
C ASP A 194 -14.58 1.27 -37.56
N GLY A 195 -14.41 1.60 -36.28
CA GLY A 195 -14.07 2.95 -35.84
C GLY A 195 -12.74 3.42 -36.45
N THR A 196 -12.67 4.70 -36.82
CA THR A 196 -11.51 5.30 -37.50
C THR A 196 -10.51 5.96 -36.56
N GLY A 197 -10.88 6.13 -35.28
CA GLY A 197 -10.04 6.72 -34.24
C GLY A 197 -9.02 5.73 -33.65
N GLU A 198 -8.41 6.13 -32.55
CA GLU A 198 -7.49 5.27 -31.79
C GLU A 198 -8.22 4.05 -31.19
N PRO A 199 -7.52 2.95 -30.89
CA PRO A 199 -8.07 1.85 -30.12
C PRO A 199 -8.70 2.34 -28.82
N ALA A 200 -9.86 1.79 -28.48
CA ALA A 200 -10.51 2.09 -27.22
C ALA A 200 -9.74 1.42 -26.07
N GLU A 201 -9.14 2.25 -25.20
CA GLU A 201 -8.34 1.79 -24.07
C GLU A 201 -9.16 1.77 -22.78
N PHE A 202 -9.13 0.64 -22.08
CA PHE A 202 -9.63 0.50 -20.72
C PHE A 202 -8.46 0.53 -19.75
N GLN A 203 -8.22 1.71 -19.19
CA GLN A 203 -7.05 2.03 -18.40
C GLN A 203 -7.19 1.56 -16.95
N PHE A 204 -6.08 1.09 -16.35
CA PHE A 204 -6.03 0.63 -14.97
C PHE A 204 -4.66 0.88 -14.35
N THR A 205 -4.61 0.83 -13.01
CA THR A 205 -3.38 0.92 -12.24
C THR A 205 -3.37 -0.13 -11.14
N GLY A 206 -2.18 -0.49 -10.67
CA GLY A 206 -1.97 -1.41 -9.57
C GLY A 206 -0.56 -1.32 -9.01
N THR A 207 -0.23 -2.28 -8.18
CA THR A 207 1.10 -2.43 -7.60
C THR A 207 1.69 -3.78 -8.02
N GLY A 208 3.01 -3.82 -8.24
CA GLY A 208 3.78 -5.04 -8.39
C GLY A 208 5.09 -4.92 -7.62
N PHE A 209 5.79 -6.03 -7.43
CA PHE A 209 7.12 -5.99 -6.84
C PHE A 209 8.04 -7.03 -7.48
N LEU A 210 9.31 -6.68 -7.60
CA LEU A 210 10.35 -7.54 -8.13
C LEU A 210 10.70 -8.64 -7.13
N ILE A 211 10.93 -9.84 -7.64
CA ILE A 211 11.33 -11.02 -6.87
C ILE A 211 12.86 -11.11 -6.90
N ALA A 212 13.48 -11.27 -5.73
CA ALA A 212 14.93 -11.37 -5.62
C ALA A 212 15.48 -12.56 -6.42
N GLY A 213 16.51 -12.31 -7.22
CA GLY A 213 17.22 -13.34 -7.98
C GLY A 213 16.63 -13.68 -9.35
N ALA A 214 15.53 -13.03 -9.75
CA ALA A 214 14.91 -13.26 -11.07
C ALA A 214 14.38 -11.96 -11.69
N PRO A 215 14.36 -11.82 -13.02
CA PRO A 215 13.74 -10.68 -13.70
C PRO A 215 12.21 -10.85 -13.75
N LEU A 216 11.63 -11.20 -12.63
CA LEU A 216 10.21 -11.49 -12.46
C LEU A 216 9.59 -10.52 -11.45
N MET A 217 8.35 -10.16 -11.73
CA MET A 217 7.54 -9.30 -10.87
C MET A 217 6.26 -10.04 -10.48
N ALA A 218 5.92 -10.01 -9.20
CA ALA A 218 4.65 -10.52 -8.71
C ALA A 218 3.62 -9.40 -8.61
N THR A 219 2.37 -9.73 -8.91
CA THR A 219 1.20 -8.88 -8.71
C THR A 219 -0.05 -9.75 -8.52
N ASN A 220 -1.22 -9.15 -8.36
CA ASN A 220 -2.47 -9.90 -8.38
C ASN A 220 -2.91 -10.23 -9.82
N ARG A 221 -3.66 -11.34 -9.96
CA ARG A 221 -4.29 -11.72 -11.23
C ARG A 221 -5.25 -10.64 -11.72
N HIS A 222 -6.10 -10.09 -10.85
CA HIS A 222 -7.04 -9.03 -11.22
C HIS A 222 -6.36 -7.71 -11.61
N VAL A 223 -5.08 -7.49 -11.28
CA VAL A 223 -4.28 -6.37 -11.77
C VAL A 223 -3.70 -6.69 -13.14
N ALA A 224 -3.12 -7.88 -13.34
CA ALA A 224 -2.54 -8.28 -14.62
C ALA A 224 -3.61 -8.58 -15.67
N LEU A 225 -4.80 -9.02 -15.27
CA LEU A 225 -5.95 -9.38 -16.11
C LEU A 225 -7.22 -8.69 -15.55
N PRO A 226 -7.37 -7.36 -15.69
CA PRO A 226 -8.42 -6.60 -15.01
C PRO A 226 -9.83 -6.97 -15.45
N TRP A 227 -9.99 -7.62 -16.55
CA TRP A 227 -11.29 -8.12 -17.05
C TRP A 227 -11.77 -9.40 -16.37
N THR A 228 -10.92 -10.09 -15.60
CA THR A 228 -11.31 -11.34 -14.90
C THR A 228 -12.06 -11.08 -13.59
N SER A 229 -12.24 -9.82 -13.18
CA SER A 229 -12.92 -9.47 -11.94
C SER A 229 -14.45 -9.56 -12.08
N GLY A 230 -15.09 -10.31 -11.19
CA GLY A 230 -16.56 -10.47 -11.14
C GLY A 230 -17.12 -11.10 -12.41
N ASP A 231 -18.31 -10.65 -12.83
CA ASP A 231 -19.02 -11.17 -14.02
C ASP A 231 -18.56 -10.53 -15.35
N ARG A 232 -17.51 -9.67 -15.31
CA ARG A 232 -17.08 -8.89 -16.49
C ARG A 232 -16.63 -9.79 -17.63
N GLU A 233 -15.83 -10.80 -17.35
CA GLU A 233 -15.33 -11.72 -18.38
C GLU A 233 -16.49 -12.44 -19.09
N LYS A 234 -17.50 -12.88 -18.31
CA LYS A 234 -18.70 -13.49 -18.87
C LYS A 234 -19.49 -12.50 -19.72
N ALA A 235 -19.69 -11.27 -19.24
CA ALA A 235 -20.43 -10.24 -19.96
C ALA A 235 -19.74 -9.88 -21.29
N LEU A 236 -18.42 -9.80 -21.33
CA LEU A 236 -17.64 -9.57 -22.54
C LEU A 236 -17.81 -10.74 -23.54
N ARG A 237 -17.70 -11.97 -23.08
CA ARG A 237 -17.89 -13.16 -23.91
C ARG A 237 -19.30 -13.24 -24.48
N ASP A 238 -20.33 -12.97 -23.65
CA ASP A 238 -21.74 -12.96 -24.09
C ASP A 238 -22.00 -11.83 -25.11
N ALA A 239 -21.20 -10.76 -25.07
CA ALA A 239 -21.22 -9.66 -26.06
C ALA A 239 -20.38 -9.96 -27.34
N GLY A 240 -19.75 -11.11 -27.46
CA GLY A 240 -18.85 -11.43 -28.58
C GLY A 240 -17.56 -10.62 -28.59
N LEU A 241 -17.09 -10.23 -27.39
CA LEU A 241 -15.88 -9.44 -27.20
C LEU A 241 -14.82 -10.23 -26.42
N GLU A 242 -13.58 -10.12 -26.86
CA GLU A 242 -12.42 -10.72 -26.23
C GLU A 242 -11.44 -9.62 -25.78
N PRO A 243 -11.07 -9.59 -24.48
CA PRO A 243 -10.11 -8.60 -23.98
C PRO A 243 -8.70 -8.93 -24.41
N GLU A 244 -7.92 -7.90 -24.74
CA GLU A 244 -6.52 -8.00 -25.14
C GLU A 244 -5.70 -6.92 -24.43
N MET A 245 -4.61 -7.31 -23.75
CA MET A 245 -3.69 -6.36 -23.15
C MET A 245 -2.98 -5.56 -24.23
N LEU A 246 -3.17 -4.24 -24.25
CA LEU A 246 -2.53 -3.35 -25.22
C LEU A 246 -1.17 -2.88 -24.71
N ARG A 247 -1.07 -2.58 -23.42
CA ARG A 247 0.16 -2.08 -22.78
C ARG A 247 0.11 -2.34 -21.29
N LEU A 248 1.24 -2.76 -20.73
CA LEU A 248 1.46 -2.85 -19.28
C LEU A 248 2.88 -2.37 -18.96
N LEU A 249 2.98 -1.28 -18.20
CA LEU A 249 4.21 -0.63 -17.83
C LEU A 249 4.42 -0.68 -16.32
N ALA A 250 5.65 -0.93 -15.91
CA ALA A 250 6.11 -0.91 -14.52
C ALA A 250 7.04 0.29 -14.31
N TYR A 251 6.65 1.18 -13.41
CA TYR A 251 7.46 2.33 -12.99
C TYR A 251 8.11 2.02 -11.65
N LEU A 252 9.42 1.95 -11.62
CA LEU A 252 10.19 1.72 -10.40
C LEU A 252 10.68 3.07 -9.82
N PRO A 253 10.76 3.21 -8.50
CA PRO A 253 11.41 4.35 -7.87
C PRO A 253 12.82 4.57 -8.41
N ASP A 254 13.25 5.83 -8.50
CA ASP A 254 14.57 6.24 -8.97
C ASP A 254 14.91 5.88 -10.44
N GLN A 255 13.94 5.33 -11.19
CA GLN A 255 14.08 5.15 -12.64
C GLN A 255 13.23 6.17 -13.38
N THR A 256 13.81 6.84 -14.38
CA THR A 256 13.17 7.90 -15.15
C THR A 256 12.24 7.38 -16.26
N GLU A 257 12.42 6.13 -16.66
CA GLU A 257 11.65 5.49 -17.72
C GLU A 257 10.98 4.20 -17.21
N PRO A 258 9.77 3.90 -17.65
CA PRO A 258 9.11 2.66 -17.31
C PRO A 258 9.78 1.45 -17.96
N ILE A 259 9.46 0.29 -17.43
CA ILE A 259 9.84 -1.01 -17.99
C ILE A 259 8.57 -1.66 -18.51
N GLU A 260 8.61 -2.21 -19.71
CA GLU A 260 7.51 -3.04 -20.20
C GLU A 260 7.42 -4.33 -19.36
N ALA A 261 6.21 -4.67 -18.94
CA ALA A 261 5.94 -5.87 -18.15
C ALA A 261 5.02 -6.79 -18.94
N ARG A 262 5.40 -8.05 -19.07
CA ARG A 262 4.66 -9.05 -19.84
C ARG A 262 4.16 -10.16 -18.93
N LEU A 263 2.85 -10.43 -18.96
CA LEU A 263 2.28 -11.57 -18.22
C LEU A 263 2.84 -12.89 -18.80
N ILE A 264 3.43 -13.70 -17.93
CA ILE A 264 3.93 -15.04 -18.29
C ILE A 264 3.15 -16.15 -17.59
N ARG A 265 2.61 -15.91 -16.41
CA ARG A 265 1.85 -16.91 -15.66
C ARG A 265 0.84 -16.25 -14.73
N PHE A 266 -0.28 -16.89 -14.50
CA PHE A 266 -1.23 -16.57 -13.44
C PHE A 266 -1.75 -17.84 -12.77
N SER A 267 -2.26 -17.70 -11.54
CA SER A 267 -2.87 -18.81 -10.80
C SER A 267 -4.38 -18.83 -10.99
N ASP A 268 -4.94 -20.02 -11.25
CA ASP A 268 -6.40 -20.21 -11.24
C ASP A 268 -6.96 -20.34 -9.83
N ALA A 269 -6.14 -20.80 -8.89
CA ALA A 269 -6.54 -21.07 -7.49
C ALA A 269 -6.38 -19.86 -6.57
N ALA A 270 -5.49 -18.93 -6.92
CA ALA A 270 -5.19 -17.75 -6.13
C ALA A 270 -5.16 -16.49 -6.99
N ASP A 271 -5.42 -15.34 -6.40
CA ASP A 271 -5.37 -14.05 -7.10
C ASP A 271 -3.92 -13.57 -7.25
N LEU A 272 -3.14 -14.28 -8.08
CA LEU A 272 -1.72 -14.04 -8.33
C LEU A 272 -1.39 -14.11 -9.81
N ALA A 273 -0.43 -13.28 -10.22
CA ALA A 273 0.18 -13.29 -11.53
C ALA A 273 1.69 -13.00 -11.45
N ILE A 274 2.44 -13.54 -12.40
CA ILE A 274 3.86 -13.29 -12.59
C ILE A 274 4.04 -12.59 -13.93
N LEU A 275 4.74 -11.46 -13.87
CA LEU A 275 5.13 -10.67 -15.02
C LEU A 275 6.64 -10.84 -15.25
N GLU A 276 7.04 -10.91 -16.48
CA GLU A 276 8.44 -10.82 -16.91
C GLU A 276 8.78 -9.36 -17.22
N VAL A 277 9.99 -8.95 -16.85
CA VAL A 277 10.53 -7.62 -17.13
C VAL A 277 11.95 -7.73 -17.68
N GLU A 278 12.44 -6.64 -18.30
CA GLU A 278 13.79 -6.63 -18.86
C GLU A 278 14.87 -6.84 -17.79
N PRO A 279 15.72 -7.89 -17.90
CA PRO A 279 16.69 -8.24 -16.87
C PRO A 279 17.72 -7.13 -16.58
N SER A 280 18.18 -6.44 -17.63
CA SER A 280 19.20 -5.39 -17.52
C SER A 280 18.81 -4.23 -16.62
N ARG A 281 17.52 -4.00 -16.45
CA ARG A 281 16.93 -2.89 -15.67
C ARG A 281 16.73 -3.21 -14.19
N VAL A 282 16.84 -4.49 -13.80
CA VAL A 282 16.40 -4.96 -12.47
C VAL A 282 17.41 -5.85 -11.73
N GLN A 283 18.65 -5.96 -12.20
CA GLN A 283 19.66 -6.91 -11.72
C GLN A 283 19.93 -6.89 -10.21
N GLU A 284 19.92 -5.71 -9.59
CA GLU A 284 20.20 -5.54 -8.16
C GLU A 284 18.93 -5.32 -7.31
N LEU A 285 17.77 -5.49 -7.93
CA LEU A 285 16.48 -5.26 -7.28
C LEU A 285 15.82 -6.58 -6.95
N GLY A 286 14.86 -6.52 -6.05
CA GLY A 286 14.01 -7.65 -5.72
C GLY A 286 13.88 -7.87 -4.22
N ILE A 287 12.75 -8.44 -3.81
CA ILE A 287 12.42 -8.73 -2.43
C ILE A 287 12.38 -10.24 -2.26
N SER A 288 13.09 -10.74 -1.24
CA SER A 288 13.11 -12.17 -0.91
C SER A 288 11.77 -12.63 -0.34
N LEU A 289 11.38 -13.84 -0.66
CA LEU A 289 10.18 -14.48 -0.14
C LEU A 289 10.45 -15.11 1.24
N ALA A 290 9.48 -15.04 2.15
CA ALA A 290 9.60 -15.65 3.47
C ALA A 290 9.47 -17.17 3.39
N ASP A 291 10.30 -17.89 4.16
CA ASP A 291 10.31 -19.36 4.22
C ASP A 291 9.34 -19.91 5.27
N THR A 292 8.88 -19.05 6.17
CA THR A 292 8.02 -19.42 7.30
C THR A 292 6.66 -18.74 7.20
N LYS A 293 5.61 -19.43 7.65
CA LYS A 293 4.26 -18.87 7.77
C LYS A 293 4.23 -17.77 8.83
N SER A 294 3.51 -16.69 8.57
CA SER A 294 3.25 -15.62 9.54
C SER A 294 2.36 -16.12 10.69
N ARG A 295 2.54 -15.51 11.86
CA ARG A 295 1.76 -15.80 13.07
C ARG A 295 0.88 -14.62 13.42
N VAL A 296 -0.26 -14.89 14.04
CA VAL A 296 -1.14 -13.84 14.59
C VAL A 296 -0.36 -12.98 15.57
N GLY A 297 -0.51 -11.65 15.47
CA GLY A 297 0.21 -10.66 16.27
C GLY A 297 1.58 -10.26 15.71
N GLU A 298 2.07 -10.89 14.63
CA GLU A 298 3.31 -10.46 13.97
C GLU A 298 3.11 -9.12 13.25
N GLU A 299 4.11 -8.26 13.37
CA GLU A 299 4.15 -6.97 12.71
C GLU A 299 4.45 -7.12 11.22
N LEU A 300 3.73 -6.34 10.41
CA LEU A 300 3.82 -6.33 8.95
C LEU A 300 4.02 -4.91 8.43
N TYR A 301 4.64 -4.82 7.25
CA TYR A 301 4.76 -3.60 6.45
C TYR A 301 4.20 -3.86 5.06
N LEU A 302 3.24 -3.05 4.64
CA LEU A 302 2.68 -3.07 3.30
C LEU A 302 3.24 -1.90 2.51
N LEU A 303 3.74 -2.17 1.30
CA LEU A 303 4.15 -1.15 0.35
C LEU A 303 3.27 -1.23 -0.90
N GLY A 304 2.89 -0.06 -1.44
CA GLY A 304 2.08 -0.03 -2.65
C GLY A 304 1.71 1.38 -3.09
N TYR A 305 0.86 1.45 -4.11
CA TYR A 305 0.40 2.70 -4.71
C TYR A 305 -1.12 2.84 -4.55
N PRO A 306 -1.62 3.04 -3.31
CA PRO A 306 -3.05 3.21 -3.06
C PRO A 306 -3.59 4.41 -3.83
N THR A 307 -4.82 4.31 -4.35
CA THR A 307 -5.46 5.27 -5.27
C THR A 307 -4.69 5.57 -6.56
N GLY A 308 -3.62 4.83 -6.84
CA GLY A 308 -2.89 4.88 -8.10
C GLY A 308 -2.38 6.27 -8.46
N LEU A 309 -2.63 6.69 -9.70
CA LEU A 309 -2.12 7.95 -10.25
C LEU A 309 -2.58 9.20 -9.47
N LYS A 310 -3.82 9.17 -8.90
CA LYS A 310 -4.35 10.28 -8.11
C LYS A 310 -3.48 10.59 -6.88
N ALA A 311 -3.05 9.55 -6.15
CA ALA A 311 -2.19 9.73 -4.98
C ALA A 311 -0.80 10.23 -5.38
N LEU A 312 -0.24 9.72 -6.46
CA LEU A 312 1.06 10.16 -6.97
C LEU A 312 1.05 11.64 -7.36
N ILE A 313 0.01 12.11 -8.05
CA ILE A 313 -0.18 13.53 -8.39
C ILE A 313 -0.28 14.38 -7.10
N ALA A 314 -1.10 13.95 -6.13
CA ALA A 314 -1.26 14.67 -4.87
C ALA A 314 0.07 14.75 -4.08
N GLN A 315 0.86 13.70 -4.07
CA GLN A 315 2.18 13.66 -3.43
C GLN A 315 3.22 14.53 -4.16
N ALA A 316 3.13 14.64 -5.49
CA ALA A 316 4.03 15.48 -6.29
C ALA A 316 3.91 16.97 -5.98
N GLY A 317 2.76 17.38 -5.42
CA GLY A 317 2.50 18.74 -4.92
C GLY A 317 1.95 19.72 -5.99
N PRO A 318 1.56 20.94 -5.57
CA PRO A 318 0.86 21.89 -6.43
C PRO A 318 1.68 22.34 -7.64
N GLY A 319 2.99 22.51 -7.52
CA GLY A 319 3.83 22.91 -8.64
C GLY A 319 3.90 21.86 -9.76
N PHE A 320 3.70 20.60 -9.45
CA PHE A 320 3.57 19.54 -10.46
C PHE A 320 2.27 19.69 -11.24
N LEU A 321 1.15 19.95 -10.56
CA LEU A 321 -0.16 20.19 -11.19
C LEU A 321 -0.14 21.40 -12.12
N GLU A 322 0.39 22.53 -11.64
CA GLU A 322 0.53 23.75 -12.46
C GLU A 322 1.34 23.50 -13.74
N GLY A 323 2.42 22.73 -13.62
CA GLY A 323 3.24 22.33 -14.76
C GLY A 323 2.51 21.39 -15.73
N LEU A 324 1.62 20.51 -15.23
CA LEU A 324 0.78 19.67 -16.06
C LEU A 324 -0.24 20.48 -16.87
N GLU A 325 -0.91 21.43 -16.23
CA GLU A 325 -1.92 22.31 -16.87
C GLU A 325 -1.31 23.18 -17.98
N ALA A 326 -0.08 23.67 -17.76
CA ALA A 326 0.61 24.51 -18.72
C ALA A 326 1.00 23.79 -20.04
N ASP A 327 1.24 22.48 -19.98
CA ASP A 327 1.71 21.71 -21.16
C ASP A 327 0.57 21.25 -22.09
N GLY A 328 -0.70 21.30 -21.66
CA GLY A 328 -1.88 21.02 -22.50
C GLY A 328 -2.02 19.57 -23.03
N THR A 329 -1.06 18.69 -22.76
CA THR A 329 -1.02 17.29 -23.24
C THR A 329 -1.24 16.28 -22.12
N LEU A 330 -2.34 16.47 -21.38
CA LEU A 330 -2.66 15.64 -20.22
C LEU A 330 -3.40 14.38 -20.65
N ASN A 331 -2.70 13.25 -20.62
CA ASN A 331 -3.33 11.96 -20.74
C ASN A 331 -2.77 10.99 -19.71
N PHE A 332 -3.44 9.86 -19.55
CA PHE A 332 -3.09 8.81 -18.60
C PHE A 332 -1.61 8.43 -18.64
N TRP A 333 -1.03 8.28 -19.83
CA TRP A 333 0.36 7.86 -20.04
C TRP A 333 1.37 8.95 -19.77
N SER A 334 1.10 10.17 -20.25
CA SER A 334 2.02 11.32 -20.11
C SER A 334 2.20 11.74 -18.66
N ILE A 335 1.16 11.66 -17.84
CA ILE A 335 1.23 12.00 -16.41
C ILE A 335 2.18 11.05 -15.66
N ALA A 336 2.04 9.74 -15.85
CA ALA A 336 2.92 8.77 -15.18
C ALA A 336 4.38 8.90 -15.66
N SER A 337 4.59 9.08 -16.97
CA SER A 337 5.93 9.31 -17.52
C SER A 337 6.58 10.55 -16.93
N ARG A 338 5.83 11.64 -16.77
CA ARG A 338 6.35 12.88 -16.17
C ARG A 338 6.67 12.72 -14.68
N LEU A 339 5.81 12.01 -13.94
CA LEU A 339 6.10 11.65 -12.54
C LEU A 339 7.39 10.84 -12.42
N SER A 340 7.59 9.88 -13.32
CA SER A 340 8.80 9.04 -13.38
C SER A 340 10.06 9.88 -13.68
N THR A 341 10.01 10.71 -14.73
CA THR A 341 11.12 11.59 -15.12
C THR A 341 11.55 12.56 -14.00
N GLN A 342 10.59 12.95 -13.13
CA GLN A 342 10.86 13.82 -12.00
C GLN A 342 11.12 13.05 -10.69
N SER A 343 11.31 11.73 -10.76
CA SER A 343 11.51 10.86 -9.58
C SER A 343 10.45 11.07 -8.50
N LYS A 344 9.16 11.15 -8.93
CA LYS A 344 8.00 11.33 -8.04
C LYS A 344 7.21 10.04 -7.79
N ILE A 345 7.65 8.91 -8.36
CA ILE A 345 6.99 7.62 -8.17
C ILE A 345 7.63 6.90 -7.00
N HIS A 346 6.99 6.98 -5.84
CA HIS A 346 7.39 6.26 -4.64
C HIS A 346 6.19 5.57 -4.01
N PRO A 347 6.33 4.30 -3.57
CA PRO A 347 5.25 3.62 -2.87
C PRO A 347 4.99 4.24 -1.50
N LEU A 348 3.74 4.21 -1.08
CA LEU A 348 3.37 4.45 0.30
C LEU A 348 3.63 3.19 1.12
N ALA A 349 4.07 3.39 2.36
CA ALA A 349 4.25 2.33 3.32
C ALA A 349 3.23 2.47 4.45
N SER A 350 2.58 1.37 4.82
CA SER A 350 1.75 1.27 6.00
C SER A 350 2.22 0.12 6.89
N ARG A 351 1.88 0.19 8.18
CA ARG A 351 2.26 -0.76 9.20
C ARG A 351 1.01 -1.35 9.85
N GLY A 352 1.02 -2.64 10.10
CA GLY A 352 -0.06 -3.33 10.79
C GLY A 352 0.41 -4.61 11.45
N ILE A 353 -0.54 -5.40 11.93
CA ILE A 353 -0.32 -6.71 12.52
C ILE A 353 -1.17 -7.77 11.84
N VAL A 354 -0.69 -9.00 11.89
CA VAL A 354 -1.47 -10.17 11.44
C VAL A 354 -2.63 -10.40 12.41
N ALA A 355 -3.86 -10.28 11.92
CA ALA A 355 -5.07 -10.56 12.70
C ALA A 355 -5.48 -12.04 12.60
N ARG A 356 -5.30 -12.66 11.43
CA ARG A 356 -5.64 -14.08 11.18
C ARG A 356 -4.77 -14.65 10.07
N THR A 357 -4.48 -15.94 10.15
CA THR A 357 -3.83 -16.71 9.09
C THR A 357 -4.62 -17.95 8.74
N SER A 358 -4.70 -18.27 7.46
CA SER A 358 -5.19 -19.54 6.93
C SER A 358 -4.29 -20.00 5.78
N GLU A 359 -4.61 -21.13 5.16
CA GLU A 359 -3.88 -21.59 3.97
C GLU A 359 -4.14 -20.70 2.75
N SER A 360 -5.34 -20.12 2.65
CA SER A 360 -5.76 -19.31 1.50
C SER A 360 -5.59 -17.80 1.71
N ALA A 361 -5.45 -17.31 2.96
CA ALA A 361 -5.42 -15.88 3.25
C ALA A 361 -4.67 -15.53 4.53
N ILE A 362 -4.05 -14.34 4.52
CA ILE A 362 -3.57 -13.64 5.70
C ILE A 362 -4.40 -12.36 5.83
N VAL A 363 -5.07 -12.18 6.99
CA VAL A 363 -5.84 -10.98 7.33
C VAL A 363 -5.01 -10.09 8.24
N TYR A 364 -4.96 -8.79 7.95
CA TYR A 364 -4.14 -7.82 8.70
C TYR A 364 -4.78 -6.42 8.63
N ASP A 365 -4.36 -5.51 9.50
CA ASP A 365 -4.92 -4.18 9.71
C ASP A 365 -4.06 -3.02 9.16
N ALA A 366 -3.02 -3.32 8.34
CA ALA A 366 -2.26 -2.27 7.67
C ALA A 366 -3.15 -1.52 6.67
N GLU A 367 -3.14 -0.19 6.70
CA GLU A 367 -3.99 0.64 5.84
C GLU A 367 -3.60 0.53 4.36
N THR A 368 -4.60 0.32 3.50
CA THR A 368 -4.47 0.41 2.05
C THR A 368 -5.80 0.74 1.39
N THR A 369 -5.78 0.99 0.09
CA THR A 369 -6.96 1.24 -0.74
C THR A 369 -6.79 0.58 -2.11
N THR A 370 -7.79 0.75 -3.00
CA THR A 370 -7.70 0.37 -4.41
C THR A 370 -6.42 0.93 -5.02
N GLY A 371 -5.67 0.11 -5.78
CA GLY A 371 -4.35 0.44 -6.32
C GLY A 371 -3.19 -0.12 -5.49
N GLY A 372 -3.39 -0.40 -4.19
CA GLY A 372 -2.43 -1.15 -3.37
C GLY A 372 -2.42 -2.66 -3.65
N SER A 373 -3.37 -3.17 -4.44
CA SER A 373 -3.42 -4.57 -4.88
C SER A 373 -2.15 -4.96 -5.64
N GLY A 374 -1.59 -6.13 -5.34
CA GLY A 374 -0.32 -6.62 -5.87
C GLY A 374 0.91 -6.17 -5.07
N GLY A 375 0.73 -5.29 -4.08
CA GLY A 375 1.82 -4.84 -3.22
C GLY A 375 2.33 -5.92 -2.27
N PRO A 376 3.65 -5.92 -1.96
CA PRO A 376 4.24 -6.88 -1.02
C PRO A 376 3.85 -6.55 0.42
N VAL A 377 3.46 -7.58 1.16
CA VAL A 377 3.31 -7.55 2.62
C VAL A 377 4.54 -8.18 3.22
N LEU A 378 5.32 -7.38 3.95
CA LEU A 378 6.64 -7.74 4.45
C LEU A 378 6.63 -8.02 5.95
N ASN A 379 7.43 -8.96 6.40
CA ASN A 379 7.71 -9.15 7.81
C ASN A 379 8.83 -8.22 8.29
N ARG A 380 9.15 -8.26 9.59
CA ARG A 380 10.23 -7.46 10.21
C ARG A 380 11.64 -7.72 9.65
N ARG A 381 11.81 -8.81 8.86
CA ARG A 381 13.07 -9.14 8.18
C ARG A 381 13.11 -8.64 6.74
N GLY A 382 12.05 -7.93 6.27
CA GLY A 382 11.94 -7.47 4.89
C GLY A 382 11.62 -8.57 3.87
N LYS A 383 11.16 -9.75 4.33
CA LYS A 383 10.75 -10.83 3.43
C LYS A 383 9.24 -10.78 3.19
N VAL A 384 8.83 -11.05 1.96
CA VAL A 384 7.41 -11.10 1.56
C VAL A 384 6.73 -12.28 2.23
N VAL A 385 5.66 -12.05 2.96
CA VAL A 385 4.82 -13.07 3.61
C VAL A 385 3.46 -13.22 2.92
N ALA A 386 3.00 -12.17 2.25
CA ALA A 386 1.77 -12.18 1.46
C ALA A 386 1.82 -11.13 0.36
N ILE A 387 0.89 -11.22 -0.58
CA ILE A 387 0.61 -10.24 -1.62
C ILE A 387 -0.75 -9.62 -1.31
N ASN A 388 -0.80 -8.31 -1.13
CA ASN A 388 -2.04 -7.59 -0.83
C ASN A 388 -3.05 -7.75 -1.97
N ALA A 389 -4.27 -8.19 -1.68
CA ALA A 389 -5.25 -8.51 -2.72
C ALA A 389 -6.58 -7.75 -2.57
N ALA A 390 -7.13 -7.64 -1.36
CA ALA A 390 -8.46 -7.09 -1.15
C ALA A 390 -8.59 -6.39 0.20
N ILE A 391 -9.62 -5.56 0.30
CA ILE A 391 -10.07 -4.92 1.54
C ILE A 391 -11.37 -5.60 1.98
N LEU A 392 -11.53 -5.81 3.28
CA LEU A 392 -12.76 -6.28 3.93
C LEU A 392 -13.43 -5.11 4.67
N PRO A 393 -14.29 -4.33 4.02
CA PRO A 393 -14.91 -3.16 4.64
C PRO A 393 -15.74 -3.51 5.88
N GLU A 394 -16.36 -4.71 5.88
CA GLU A 394 -17.21 -5.21 6.96
C GLU A 394 -16.45 -5.51 8.26
N PHE A 395 -15.12 -5.64 8.18
CA PHE A 395 -14.23 -5.90 9.32
C PHE A 395 -13.35 -4.70 9.68
N GLY A 396 -13.93 -3.51 9.67
CA GLY A 396 -13.22 -2.30 10.12
C GLY A 396 -12.04 -1.88 9.22
N GLY A 397 -12.07 -2.26 7.93
CA GLY A 397 -11.00 -1.95 6.98
C GLY A 397 -9.82 -2.92 7.01
N SER A 398 -9.99 -4.11 7.59
CA SER A 398 -8.98 -5.17 7.49
C SER A 398 -8.71 -5.55 6.04
N ASN A 399 -7.45 -5.90 5.76
CA ASN A 399 -7.02 -6.30 4.42
C ASN A 399 -6.76 -7.79 4.35
N ILE A 400 -6.89 -8.34 3.14
CA ILE A 400 -6.57 -9.71 2.83
C ILE A 400 -5.37 -9.74 1.89
N GLY A 401 -4.36 -10.55 2.26
CA GLY A 401 -3.25 -10.89 1.39
C GLY A 401 -3.25 -12.38 1.03
N VAL A 402 -2.87 -12.68 -0.20
CA VAL A 402 -2.60 -14.05 -0.64
C VAL A 402 -1.28 -14.51 -0.03
N PRO A 403 -1.23 -15.64 0.72
CA PRO A 403 0.01 -16.12 1.35
C PRO A 403 1.12 -16.37 0.32
N VAL A 404 2.35 -16.07 0.69
CA VAL A 404 3.54 -16.22 -0.17
C VAL A 404 3.77 -17.66 -0.65
N SER A 405 3.24 -18.66 0.04
CA SER A 405 3.29 -20.07 -0.38
C SER A 405 2.67 -20.30 -1.76
N HIS A 406 1.59 -19.59 -2.09
CA HIS A 406 0.96 -19.67 -3.41
C HIS A 406 1.84 -19.05 -4.50
N LEU A 407 2.54 -17.95 -4.18
CA LEU A 407 3.50 -17.35 -5.12
C LEU A 407 4.68 -18.28 -5.37
N ARG A 408 5.20 -18.97 -4.34
CA ARG A 408 6.27 -19.96 -4.51
C ARG A 408 5.85 -21.10 -5.45
N ALA A 409 4.66 -21.66 -5.21
CA ALA A 409 4.13 -22.72 -6.07
C ALA A 409 3.99 -22.24 -7.53
N LEU A 410 3.53 -21.00 -7.73
CA LEU A 410 3.39 -20.42 -9.08
C LEU A 410 4.77 -20.19 -9.75
N LEU A 411 5.81 -19.82 -8.98
CA LEU A 411 7.18 -19.68 -9.49
C LEU A 411 7.79 -21.03 -9.90
N GLU A 412 7.57 -22.09 -9.12
CA GLU A 412 8.01 -23.44 -9.47
C GLU A 412 7.41 -23.92 -10.79
N GLU A 413 6.17 -23.52 -11.10
CA GLU A 413 5.55 -23.80 -12.40
C GLU A 413 6.22 -23.04 -13.56
N VAL A 414 6.73 -21.81 -13.30
CA VAL A 414 7.45 -21.03 -14.33
C VAL A 414 8.83 -21.62 -14.60
N GLU A 415 9.55 -22.07 -13.56
CA GLU A 415 10.89 -22.65 -13.68
C GLU A 415 10.87 -24.04 -14.34
N SER A 416 9.74 -24.74 -14.30
CA SER A 416 9.57 -26.08 -14.86
C SER A 416 9.21 -26.12 -16.37
N GLN A 417 9.00 -24.96 -17.00
CA GLN A 417 8.70 -24.79 -18.42
C GLN A 417 9.91 -24.32 -19.20
#